data_094deaf5002ccb07e2c293ceddb30e2f
#
_entry.id   094deaf5002ccb07e2c293ceddb30e2f
#
_cell.length_a   1.000
_cell.length_b   1.000
_cell.length_c   1.000
_cell.angle_alpha   90.00
_cell.angle_beta   90.00
_cell.angle_gamma   90.00
#
_symmetry.space_group_name_H-M   'P 1'
#
loop_
_entity.id
_entity.type
_entity.pdbx_description
1 polymer ?
#
loop_
_entity_poly.entity_id
_entity_poly.type
_entity_poly.pdbx_seq_one_letter_code
_entity_poly.pdbx_strand_id
1 'polypeptide(L)'
;MKLPRVYPIVDSAAWIGRLAPLGVRLVQLRLKERTAGEVRAEVRAARALCAAAGMQLIVNDYWEIALNEGCDFVHLGQGDLAGADLTALRRAGVRLGVSTHDHEELERALRAAPHYVALGPIYPTLLKVMPWQPQGLERIGEWKGRIGAMPLVAIGGLTLERLAGVFAAGADVAAVVSDILRDRNPEARTREWLAAARAA
;
A
#
# COMPACT_ATOMS: atom_id res chain seq x y z
N MET A 1 -8.37 -8.40 10.33
CA MET A 1 -8.88 -8.28 8.92
C MET A 1 -7.84 -8.87 7.98
N LYS A 2 -8.24 -9.70 7.03
CA LYS A 2 -7.31 -10.24 6.02
C LYS A 2 -7.30 -9.31 4.80
N LEU A 3 -6.15 -8.74 4.47
CA LEU A 3 -5.98 -7.93 3.26
C LEU A 3 -5.74 -8.85 2.03
N PRO A 4 -6.14 -8.43 0.81
CA PRO A 4 -5.73 -9.10 -0.42
C PRO A 4 -4.20 -9.13 -0.55
N ARG A 5 -3.65 -10.23 -1.05
CA ARG A 5 -2.19 -10.46 -1.10
C ARG A 5 -1.43 -9.57 -2.08
N VAL A 6 -2.09 -9.07 -3.13
CA VAL A 6 -1.52 -8.15 -4.13
C VAL A 6 -2.07 -6.76 -3.92
N TYR A 7 -1.16 -5.79 -3.81
CA TYR A 7 -1.45 -4.40 -3.48
C TYR A 7 -0.79 -3.45 -4.48
N PRO A 8 -1.39 -3.22 -5.67
CA PRO A 8 -0.89 -2.23 -6.61
C PRO A 8 -0.98 -0.82 -6.03
N ILE A 9 0.06 -0.01 -6.27
CA ILE A 9 0.09 1.41 -5.95
C ILE A 9 0.14 2.18 -7.25
N VAL A 10 -0.86 3.05 -7.46
CA VAL A 10 -1.09 3.76 -8.72
C VAL A 10 -1.11 5.28 -8.50
N ASP A 11 -0.87 6.04 -9.55
CA ASP A 11 -0.80 7.49 -9.55
C ASP A 11 -2.01 8.20 -10.17
N SER A 12 -3.05 7.45 -10.50
CA SER A 12 -4.30 8.01 -11.05
C SER A 12 -5.47 7.05 -10.93
N ALA A 13 -6.68 7.59 -10.93
CA ALA A 13 -7.92 6.82 -11.00
C ALA A 13 -8.05 6.03 -12.31
N ALA A 14 -7.44 6.51 -13.39
CA ALA A 14 -7.41 5.81 -14.67
C ALA A 14 -6.79 4.41 -14.55
N TRP A 15 -5.72 4.25 -13.78
CA TRP A 15 -5.13 2.95 -13.49
C TRP A 15 -6.10 2.02 -12.75
N ILE A 16 -6.86 2.56 -11.81
CA ILE A 16 -7.86 1.77 -11.08
C ILE A 16 -8.89 1.18 -12.04
N GLY A 17 -9.37 2.01 -13.00
CA GLY A 17 -10.27 1.55 -14.06
C GLY A 17 -9.69 0.40 -14.90
N ARG A 18 -8.38 0.41 -15.17
CA ARG A 18 -7.69 -0.66 -15.91
C ARG A 18 -7.50 -1.94 -15.08
N LEU A 19 -7.22 -1.81 -13.78
CA LEU A 19 -6.91 -2.93 -12.89
C LEU A 19 -8.17 -3.63 -12.35
N ALA A 20 -9.26 -2.90 -12.17
CA ALA A 20 -10.51 -3.42 -11.60
C ALA A 20 -11.08 -4.64 -12.35
N PRO A 21 -11.17 -4.65 -13.70
CA PRO A 21 -11.69 -5.81 -14.44
C PRO A 21 -10.81 -7.06 -14.33
N LEU A 22 -9.55 -6.92 -13.89
CA LEU A 22 -8.60 -8.02 -13.79
C LEU A 22 -8.74 -8.81 -12.47
N GLY A 23 -9.57 -8.34 -11.55
CA GLY A 23 -9.80 -8.99 -10.27
C GLY A 23 -8.92 -8.48 -9.12
N VAL A 24 -8.26 -7.33 -9.29
CA VAL A 24 -7.61 -6.60 -8.18
C VAL A 24 -8.67 -6.25 -7.15
N ARG A 25 -8.36 -6.43 -5.85
CA ARG A 25 -9.29 -6.18 -4.74
C ARG A 25 -8.78 -5.14 -3.74
N LEU A 26 -7.54 -4.70 -3.88
CA LEU A 26 -6.90 -3.71 -3.02
C LEU A 26 -6.03 -2.81 -3.91
N VAL A 27 -6.12 -1.49 -3.75
CA VAL A 27 -5.30 -0.54 -4.51
C VAL A 27 -4.98 0.67 -3.65
N GLN A 28 -3.78 1.24 -3.81
CA GLN A 28 -3.43 2.54 -3.24
C GLN A 28 -3.39 3.60 -4.33
N LEU A 29 -4.08 4.71 -4.09
CA LEU A 29 -3.91 5.94 -4.87
C LEU A 29 -2.83 6.80 -4.22
N ARG A 30 -1.69 6.96 -4.91
CA ARG A 30 -0.54 7.73 -4.45
C ARG A 30 -0.22 8.85 -5.43
N LEU A 31 -0.72 10.02 -5.13
CA LEU A 31 -0.52 11.24 -5.90
C LEU A 31 0.70 12.01 -5.38
N LYS A 32 1.47 12.60 -6.28
CA LYS A 32 2.58 13.49 -5.95
C LYS A 32 2.51 14.73 -6.82
N GLU A 33 2.94 15.86 -6.26
CA GLU A 33 3.04 17.14 -6.98
C GLU A 33 1.71 17.56 -7.64
N ARG A 34 0.61 17.46 -6.87
CA ARG A 34 -0.74 17.83 -7.29
C ARG A 34 -1.32 18.91 -6.37
N THR A 35 -2.15 19.77 -6.93
CA THR A 35 -2.94 20.70 -6.15
C THR A 35 -4.02 19.95 -5.34
N ALA A 36 -4.51 20.56 -4.26
CA ALA A 36 -5.58 19.97 -3.46
C ALA A 36 -6.88 19.72 -4.27
N GLY A 37 -7.16 20.53 -5.27
CA GLY A 37 -8.30 20.35 -6.17
C GLY A 37 -8.16 19.11 -7.05
N GLU A 38 -6.97 18.91 -7.64
CA GLU A 38 -6.66 17.72 -8.44
C GLU A 38 -6.69 16.45 -7.59
N VAL A 39 -6.09 16.49 -6.39
CA VAL A 39 -6.13 15.35 -5.45
C VAL A 39 -7.56 14.97 -5.12
N ARG A 40 -8.41 15.96 -4.80
CA ARG A 40 -9.83 15.73 -4.49
C ARG A 40 -10.58 15.09 -5.66
N ALA A 41 -10.35 15.57 -6.88
CA ALA A 41 -10.96 15.01 -8.09
C ALA A 41 -10.55 13.55 -8.32
N GLU A 42 -9.26 13.24 -8.21
CA GLU A 42 -8.72 11.89 -8.34
C GLU A 42 -9.23 10.94 -7.24
N VAL A 43 -9.29 11.39 -5.99
CA VAL A 43 -9.83 10.60 -4.87
C VAL A 43 -11.31 10.26 -5.08
N ARG A 44 -12.13 11.22 -5.54
CA ARG A 44 -13.55 10.98 -5.88
C ARG A 44 -13.72 9.96 -6.99
N ALA A 45 -12.94 10.11 -8.07
CA ALA A 45 -12.97 9.19 -9.20
C ALA A 45 -12.52 7.79 -8.79
N ALA A 46 -11.40 7.69 -8.06
CA ALA A 46 -10.88 6.44 -7.55
C ALA A 46 -11.89 5.72 -6.62
N ARG A 47 -12.51 6.47 -5.71
CA ARG A 47 -13.53 5.93 -4.80
C ARG A 47 -14.73 5.37 -5.54
N ALA A 48 -15.24 6.09 -6.56
CA ALA A 48 -16.36 5.63 -7.37
C ALA A 48 -16.03 4.33 -8.13
N LEU A 49 -14.85 4.27 -8.76
CA LEU A 49 -14.39 3.09 -9.48
C LEU A 49 -14.18 1.88 -8.53
N CYS A 50 -13.57 2.10 -7.37
CA CYS A 50 -13.37 1.05 -6.38
C CYS A 50 -14.69 0.53 -5.83
N ALA A 51 -15.65 1.40 -5.51
CA ALA A 51 -16.97 1.03 -5.03
C ALA A 51 -17.71 0.16 -6.06
N ALA A 52 -17.71 0.57 -7.33
CA ALA A 52 -18.34 -0.18 -8.43
C ALA A 52 -17.72 -1.58 -8.64
N ALA A 53 -16.42 -1.72 -8.36
CA ALA A 53 -15.68 -2.97 -8.56
C ALA A 53 -15.56 -3.86 -7.27
N GLY A 54 -16.11 -3.43 -6.15
CA GLY A 54 -15.92 -4.09 -4.86
C GLY A 54 -14.44 -4.16 -4.44
N MET A 55 -13.69 -3.11 -4.75
CA MET A 55 -12.26 -2.97 -4.49
C MET A 55 -12.03 -2.03 -3.29
N GLN A 56 -11.09 -2.37 -2.42
CA GLN A 56 -10.67 -1.49 -1.34
C GLN A 56 -9.72 -0.43 -1.88
N LEU A 57 -10.10 0.85 -1.74
CA LEU A 57 -9.22 1.99 -1.96
C LEU A 57 -8.45 2.32 -0.68
N ILE A 58 -7.17 2.63 -0.82
CA ILE A 58 -6.35 3.26 0.23
C ILE A 58 -5.80 4.57 -0.35
N VAL A 59 -6.02 5.68 0.33
CA VAL A 59 -5.49 6.99 -0.06
C VAL A 59 -4.18 7.25 0.66
N ASN A 60 -3.12 7.55 -0.10
CA ASN A 60 -1.80 7.81 0.45
C ASN A 60 -1.65 9.29 0.82
N ASP A 61 -1.10 9.58 1.99
CA ASP A 61 -0.73 10.88 2.57
C ASP A 61 -1.91 11.85 2.82
N TYR A 62 -2.80 12.07 1.88
CA TYR A 62 -3.87 13.08 1.90
C TYR A 62 -5.07 12.68 2.79
N TRP A 63 -4.81 12.45 4.08
CA TRP A 63 -5.80 11.94 5.03
C TRP A 63 -7.00 12.88 5.24
N GLU A 64 -6.81 14.21 5.22
CA GLU A 64 -7.90 15.19 5.35
C GLU A 64 -8.86 15.11 4.14
N ILE A 65 -8.29 15.02 2.94
CA ILE A 65 -9.10 14.88 1.71
C ILE A 65 -9.81 13.54 1.73
N ALA A 66 -9.11 12.44 2.08
CA ALA A 66 -9.71 11.13 2.19
C ALA A 66 -10.89 11.10 3.17
N LEU A 67 -10.72 11.71 4.35
CA LEU A 67 -11.77 11.84 5.36
C LEU A 67 -12.97 12.63 4.83
N ASN A 68 -12.72 13.80 4.23
CA ASN A 68 -13.77 14.68 3.69
C ASN A 68 -14.51 14.06 2.50
N GLU A 69 -13.85 13.21 1.71
CA GLU A 69 -14.45 12.49 0.58
C GLU A 69 -15.06 11.14 1.00
N GLY A 70 -15.08 10.80 2.30
CA GLY A 70 -15.70 9.59 2.84
C GLY A 70 -14.95 8.30 2.45
N CYS A 71 -13.63 8.39 2.29
CA CYS A 71 -12.78 7.20 2.19
C CYS A 71 -12.58 6.57 3.57
N ASP A 72 -12.51 5.26 3.63
CA ASP A 72 -12.46 4.49 4.88
C ASP A 72 -11.06 3.92 5.17
N PHE A 73 -10.04 4.24 4.36
CA PHE A 73 -8.68 3.74 4.57
C PHE A 73 -7.63 4.73 4.05
N VAL A 74 -6.64 5.04 4.88
CA VAL A 74 -5.48 5.88 4.52
C VAL A 74 -4.17 5.15 4.81
N HIS A 75 -3.14 5.51 4.06
CA HIS A 75 -1.75 5.07 4.31
C HIS A 75 -0.87 6.30 4.52
N LEU A 76 -0.11 6.32 5.61
CA LEU A 76 0.74 7.43 5.98
C LEU A 76 2.22 7.03 6.06
N GLY A 77 3.09 7.88 5.55
CA GLY A 77 4.50 7.87 5.88
C GLY A 77 4.74 8.43 7.28
N GLN A 78 5.97 8.32 7.79
CA GLN A 78 6.31 8.79 9.15
C GLN A 78 6.12 10.29 9.34
N GLY A 79 6.44 11.08 8.30
CA GLY A 79 6.24 12.54 8.34
C GLY A 79 4.75 12.91 8.38
N ASP A 80 3.95 12.27 7.54
CA ASP A 80 2.51 12.51 7.47
C ASP A 80 1.79 12.01 8.74
N LEU A 81 2.26 10.90 9.32
CA LEU A 81 1.75 10.35 10.57
C LEU A 81 1.89 11.34 11.74
N ALA A 82 3.01 12.07 11.78
CA ALA A 82 3.28 13.04 12.85
C ALA A 82 2.32 14.25 12.81
N GLY A 83 1.81 14.60 11.62
CA GLY A 83 0.88 15.70 11.41
C GLY A 83 -0.60 15.31 11.37
N ALA A 84 -0.92 14.00 11.39
CA ALA A 84 -2.29 13.53 11.22
C ALA A 84 -3.12 13.59 12.50
N ASP A 85 -4.38 14.03 12.40
CA ASP A 85 -5.35 13.88 13.49
C ASP A 85 -5.89 12.43 13.55
N LEU A 86 -5.13 11.58 14.25
CA LEU A 86 -5.49 10.18 14.45
C LEU A 86 -6.82 10.01 15.22
N THR A 87 -7.19 11.01 16.03
CA THR A 87 -8.47 10.98 16.76
C THR A 87 -9.64 11.21 15.82
N ALA A 88 -9.55 12.17 14.91
CA ALA A 88 -10.54 12.39 13.87
C ALA A 88 -10.70 11.15 12.97
N LEU A 89 -9.58 10.55 12.50
CA LEU A 89 -9.60 9.33 11.69
C LEU A 89 -10.32 8.18 12.43
N ARG A 90 -9.97 7.93 13.69
CA ARG A 90 -10.62 6.87 14.50
C ARG A 90 -12.12 7.12 14.70
N ARG A 91 -12.51 8.37 15.01
CA ARG A 91 -13.95 8.73 15.20
C ARG A 91 -14.75 8.52 13.93
N ALA A 92 -14.15 8.76 12.77
CA ALA A 92 -14.78 8.52 11.47
C ALA A 92 -14.71 7.05 11.00
N GLY A 93 -14.09 6.15 11.78
CA GLY A 93 -13.92 4.76 11.40
C GLY A 93 -12.91 4.54 10.28
N VAL A 94 -12.04 5.52 9.99
CA VAL A 94 -11.03 5.41 8.94
C VAL A 94 -9.87 4.53 9.41
N ARG A 95 -9.57 3.51 8.64
CA ARG A 95 -8.47 2.58 8.88
C ARG A 95 -7.14 3.21 8.50
N LEU A 96 -6.08 2.79 9.16
CA LEU A 96 -4.73 3.34 9.01
C LEU A 96 -3.74 2.25 8.61
N GLY A 97 -2.94 2.48 7.58
CA GLY A 97 -1.70 1.78 7.29
C GLY A 97 -0.50 2.72 7.48
N VAL A 98 0.64 2.20 7.91
CA VAL A 98 1.83 3.02 8.18
C VAL A 98 3.07 2.39 7.58
N SER A 99 3.89 3.21 6.88
CA SER A 99 5.23 2.82 6.41
C SER A 99 6.24 2.77 7.54
N THR A 100 7.13 1.77 7.50
CA THR A 100 8.25 1.61 8.44
C THR A 100 9.51 1.18 7.72
N HIS A 101 10.68 1.64 8.22
CA HIS A 101 11.99 1.37 7.63
C HIS A 101 13.02 0.91 8.68
N ASP A 102 12.79 1.24 9.95
CA ASP A 102 13.61 0.88 11.09
C ASP A 102 12.77 0.59 12.33
N HIS A 103 13.40 0.18 13.43
CA HIS A 103 12.71 -0.21 14.66
C HIS A 103 11.99 0.95 15.34
N GLU A 104 12.58 2.16 15.32
CA GLU A 104 11.97 3.33 15.96
C GLU A 104 10.69 3.74 15.22
N GLU A 105 10.72 3.65 13.90
CA GLU A 105 9.55 3.88 13.06
C GLU A 105 8.47 2.80 13.28
N LEU A 106 8.88 1.53 13.45
CA LEU A 106 7.94 0.46 13.77
C LEU A 106 7.25 0.71 15.12
N GLU A 107 8.01 1.04 16.15
CA GLU A 107 7.45 1.35 17.47
C GLU A 107 6.50 2.57 17.41
N ARG A 108 6.90 3.62 16.66
CA ARG A 108 6.03 4.78 16.45
C ARG A 108 4.75 4.42 15.73
N ALA A 109 4.84 3.59 14.69
CA ALA A 109 3.70 3.10 13.96
C ALA A 109 2.76 2.28 14.86
N LEU A 110 3.29 1.37 15.68
CA LEU A 110 2.49 0.55 16.60
C LEU A 110 1.74 1.39 17.65
N ARG A 111 2.32 2.48 18.14
CA ARG A 111 1.60 3.43 19.03
C ARG A 111 0.41 4.10 18.36
N ALA A 112 0.42 4.25 17.04
CA ALA A 112 -0.71 4.77 16.29
C ALA A 112 -1.84 3.73 16.11
N ALA A 113 -1.64 2.47 16.52
CA ALA A 113 -2.55 1.35 16.39
C ALA A 113 -3.05 1.16 14.93
N PRO A 114 -2.15 0.95 13.97
CA PRO A 114 -2.52 0.81 12.57
C PRO A 114 -3.20 -0.54 12.29
N HIS A 115 -3.90 -0.61 11.16
CA HIS A 115 -4.51 -1.85 10.66
C HIS A 115 -3.50 -2.74 9.91
N TYR A 116 -2.41 -2.15 9.41
CA TYR A 116 -1.24 -2.84 8.89
C TYR A 116 0.00 -1.94 8.97
N VAL A 117 1.16 -2.56 8.98
CA VAL A 117 2.44 -1.86 8.74
C VAL A 117 3.02 -2.29 7.40
N ALA A 118 3.71 -1.36 6.72
CA ALA A 118 4.46 -1.65 5.51
C ALA A 118 5.96 -1.54 5.80
N LEU A 119 6.73 -2.53 5.36
CA LEU A 119 8.17 -2.56 5.44
C LEU A 119 8.79 -2.41 4.05
N GLY A 120 9.73 -1.49 3.90
CA GLY A 120 10.47 -1.28 2.66
C GLY A 120 11.69 -0.36 2.80
N PRO A 121 12.51 -0.32 1.74
CA PRO A 121 12.43 -1.16 0.55
C PRO A 121 13.01 -2.57 0.81
N ILE A 122 12.33 -3.62 0.38
CA ILE A 122 12.85 -4.99 0.56
C ILE A 122 14.07 -5.24 -0.34
N TYR A 123 14.00 -4.79 -1.59
CA TYR A 123 15.07 -4.87 -2.59
C TYR A 123 15.43 -3.48 -3.12
N PRO A 124 16.57 -3.33 -3.81
CA PRO A 124 16.92 -2.07 -4.46
C PRO A 124 15.78 -1.57 -5.35
N THR A 125 15.47 -0.27 -5.28
CA THR A 125 14.42 0.36 -6.07
C THR A 125 14.88 1.69 -6.67
N LEU A 126 14.42 2.00 -7.88
CA LEU A 126 14.72 3.24 -8.59
C LEU A 126 13.61 4.29 -8.45
N LEU A 127 12.47 3.94 -7.82
CA LEU A 127 11.29 4.83 -7.77
C LEU A 127 11.40 5.96 -6.74
N LYS A 128 12.24 5.79 -5.75
CA LYS A 128 12.48 6.77 -4.69
C LYS A 128 13.92 6.65 -4.25
N VAL A 129 14.64 7.76 -4.26
CA VAL A 129 15.92 7.85 -3.53
C VAL A 129 15.57 7.84 -2.05
N MET A 130 16.01 6.82 -1.35
CA MET A 130 15.73 6.65 0.08
C MET A 130 17.06 6.54 0.84
N PRO A 131 17.13 7.08 2.06
CA PRO A 131 18.33 6.98 2.89
C PRO A 131 18.55 5.55 3.42
N TRP A 132 17.52 4.70 3.37
CA TRP A 132 17.60 3.32 3.86
C TRP A 132 18.12 2.37 2.78
N GLN A 133 19.00 1.47 3.22
CA GLN A 133 19.43 0.34 2.41
C GLN A 133 18.27 -0.67 2.25
N PRO A 134 18.32 -1.54 1.22
CA PRO A 134 17.37 -2.62 1.10
C PRO A 134 17.31 -3.49 2.37
N GLN A 135 16.11 -3.75 2.86
CA GLN A 135 15.86 -4.44 4.14
C GLN A 135 16.09 -5.96 4.06
N GLY A 136 15.93 -6.56 2.87
CA GLY A 136 16.06 -8.00 2.69
C GLY A 136 14.89 -8.81 3.26
N LEU A 137 14.91 -10.11 3.00
CA LEU A 137 13.86 -11.04 3.42
C LEU A 137 13.88 -11.30 4.93
N GLU A 138 15.06 -11.33 5.56
CA GLU A 138 15.20 -11.56 6.99
C GLU A 138 14.46 -10.53 7.82
N ARG A 139 14.47 -9.29 7.38
CA ARG A 139 13.75 -8.19 8.04
C ARG A 139 12.23 -8.38 8.01
N ILE A 140 11.70 -9.03 6.98
CA ILE A 140 10.27 -9.39 6.91
C ILE A 140 9.91 -10.32 8.08
N GLY A 141 10.70 -11.37 8.31
CA GLY A 141 10.51 -12.31 9.41
C GLY A 141 10.62 -11.63 10.78
N GLU A 142 11.59 -10.75 10.94
CA GLU A 142 11.77 -9.96 12.16
C GLU A 142 10.55 -9.06 12.46
N TRP A 143 10.08 -8.31 11.45
CA TRP A 143 8.87 -7.46 11.58
C TRP A 143 7.64 -8.30 11.92
N LYS A 144 7.46 -9.42 11.21
CA LYS A 144 6.34 -10.31 11.46
C LYS A 144 6.33 -10.88 12.88
N GLY A 145 7.50 -11.23 13.41
CA GLY A 145 7.66 -11.66 14.80
C GLY A 145 7.25 -10.57 15.82
N ARG A 146 7.55 -9.30 15.53
CA ARG A 146 7.23 -8.17 16.42
C ARG A 146 5.76 -7.76 16.37
N ILE A 147 5.12 -7.83 15.20
CA ILE A 147 3.74 -7.36 15.01
C ILE A 147 2.68 -8.46 15.16
N GLY A 148 3.10 -9.72 15.22
CA GLY A 148 2.20 -10.86 15.41
C GLY A 148 1.13 -11.00 14.33
N ALA A 149 -0.14 -10.98 14.74
CA ALA A 149 -1.27 -11.16 13.83
C ALA A 149 -1.59 -9.95 12.93
N MET A 150 -0.96 -8.80 13.16
CA MET A 150 -1.15 -7.62 12.30
C MET A 150 -0.63 -7.92 10.89
N PRO A 151 -1.34 -7.50 9.82
CA PRO A 151 -0.85 -7.67 8.46
C PRO A 151 0.46 -6.92 8.21
N LEU A 152 1.43 -7.61 7.58
CA LEU A 152 2.68 -7.05 7.10
C LEU A 152 2.64 -6.89 5.60
N VAL A 153 2.79 -5.65 5.13
CA VAL A 153 2.93 -5.32 3.71
C VAL A 153 4.41 -5.18 3.36
N ALA A 154 4.93 -6.00 2.47
CA ALA A 154 6.28 -5.83 1.93
C ALA A 154 6.22 -4.96 0.67
N ILE A 155 7.17 -4.02 0.54
CA ILE A 155 7.24 -3.09 -0.60
C ILE A 155 8.70 -2.77 -0.98
N GLY A 156 8.90 -2.37 -2.23
CA GLY A 156 10.17 -1.86 -2.74
C GLY A 156 10.98 -2.92 -3.48
N GLY A 157 11.13 -2.72 -4.79
CA GLY A 157 11.87 -3.60 -5.68
C GLY A 157 11.28 -4.99 -5.84
N LEU A 158 10.00 -5.18 -5.53
CA LEU A 158 9.32 -6.46 -5.72
C LEU A 158 9.05 -6.71 -7.21
N THR A 159 9.31 -7.94 -7.63
CA THR A 159 8.99 -8.47 -8.95
C THR A 159 8.26 -9.80 -8.80
N LEU A 160 7.69 -10.30 -9.87
CA LEU A 160 6.98 -11.57 -9.86
C LEU A 160 7.88 -12.72 -9.35
N GLU A 161 9.14 -12.76 -9.76
CA GLU A 161 10.12 -13.79 -9.41
C GLU A 161 10.49 -13.76 -7.93
N ARG A 162 10.36 -12.61 -7.27
CA ARG A 162 10.66 -12.40 -5.84
C ARG A 162 9.47 -12.71 -4.92
N LEU A 163 8.28 -12.82 -5.49
CA LEU A 163 7.03 -12.88 -4.74
C LEU A 163 6.95 -14.07 -3.78
N ALA A 164 7.33 -15.26 -4.25
CA ALA A 164 7.32 -16.48 -3.43
C ALA A 164 8.22 -16.34 -2.19
N GLY A 165 9.43 -15.82 -2.35
CA GLY A 165 10.36 -15.57 -1.24
C GLY A 165 9.84 -14.55 -0.24
N VAL A 166 9.17 -13.50 -0.71
CA VAL A 166 8.57 -12.46 0.14
C VAL A 166 7.47 -13.05 1.04
N PHE A 167 6.60 -13.89 0.49
CA PHE A 167 5.56 -14.56 1.28
C PHE A 167 6.13 -15.64 2.21
N ALA A 168 7.11 -16.41 1.75
CA ALA A 168 7.79 -17.40 2.58
C ALA A 168 8.51 -16.77 3.78
N ALA A 169 8.99 -15.53 3.64
CA ALA A 169 9.60 -14.76 4.72
C ALA A 169 8.58 -14.21 5.75
N GLY A 170 7.27 -14.32 5.48
CA GLY A 170 6.22 -13.95 6.43
C GLY A 170 5.41 -12.69 6.08
N ALA A 171 5.62 -12.08 4.90
CA ALA A 171 4.74 -11.00 4.46
C ALA A 171 3.33 -11.53 4.15
N ASP A 172 2.31 -10.78 4.58
CA ASP A 172 0.92 -11.11 4.25
C ASP A 172 0.51 -10.55 2.90
N VAL A 173 1.11 -9.41 2.52
CA VAL A 173 0.75 -8.63 1.33
C VAL A 173 2.01 -8.14 0.62
N ALA A 174 2.03 -8.24 -0.69
CA ALA A 174 3.07 -7.66 -1.54
C ALA A 174 2.54 -6.42 -2.27
N ALA A 175 3.14 -5.26 -1.97
CA ALA A 175 2.83 -4.02 -2.66
C ALA A 175 3.74 -3.83 -3.87
N VAL A 176 3.16 -3.44 -5.00
CA VAL A 176 3.85 -3.35 -6.29
C VAL A 176 3.52 -2.06 -7.02
N VAL A 177 4.53 -1.48 -7.65
CA VAL A 177 4.41 -0.30 -8.52
C VAL A 177 4.98 -0.62 -9.91
N SER A 178 6.29 -0.52 -10.05
CA SER A 178 6.97 -0.52 -11.36
C SER A 178 6.86 -1.84 -12.11
N ASP A 179 6.85 -2.97 -11.43
CA ASP A 179 6.77 -4.28 -12.08
C ASP A 179 5.42 -4.50 -12.80
N ILE A 180 4.38 -3.78 -12.39
CA ILE A 180 3.10 -3.74 -13.11
C ILE A 180 3.04 -2.51 -14.01
N LEU A 181 3.20 -1.30 -13.46
CA LEU A 181 2.85 -0.07 -14.18
C LEU A 181 3.84 0.27 -15.32
N ARG A 182 5.06 -0.27 -15.29
CA ARG A 182 6.08 -0.07 -16.33
C ARG A 182 6.27 -1.28 -17.24
N ASP A 183 5.49 -2.33 -17.04
CA ASP A 183 5.50 -3.47 -17.95
C ASP A 183 4.97 -3.07 -19.34
N ARG A 184 5.41 -3.77 -20.38
CA ARG A 184 4.91 -3.57 -21.75
C ARG A 184 3.43 -3.93 -21.89
N ASN A 185 2.96 -4.84 -21.06
CA ASN A 185 1.56 -5.26 -20.95
C ASN A 185 1.12 -5.34 -19.48
N PRO A 186 0.81 -4.18 -18.84
CA PRO A 186 0.48 -4.11 -17.43
C PRO A 186 -0.70 -5.00 -17.03
N GLU A 187 -1.67 -5.18 -17.90
CA GLU A 187 -2.84 -6.03 -17.64
C GLU A 187 -2.46 -7.52 -17.57
N ALA A 188 -1.60 -8.00 -18.48
CA ALA A 188 -1.08 -9.37 -18.43
C ALA A 188 -0.23 -9.56 -17.17
N ARG A 189 0.70 -8.62 -16.90
CA ARG A 189 1.55 -8.66 -15.70
C ARG A 189 0.73 -8.68 -14.41
N THR A 190 -0.36 -7.91 -14.34
CA THR A 190 -1.28 -7.93 -13.21
C THR A 190 -1.93 -9.31 -13.01
N ARG A 191 -2.37 -9.97 -14.08
CA ARG A 191 -2.93 -11.33 -13.98
C ARG A 191 -1.91 -12.35 -13.48
N GLU A 192 -0.66 -12.25 -13.93
CA GLU A 192 0.44 -13.09 -13.45
C GLU A 192 0.67 -12.88 -11.95
N TRP A 193 0.72 -11.63 -11.48
CA TRP A 193 0.83 -11.31 -10.06
C TRP A 193 -0.31 -11.91 -9.23
N LEU A 194 -1.55 -11.76 -9.70
CA LEU A 194 -2.71 -12.31 -9.01
C LEU A 194 -2.71 -13.84 -8.99
N ALA A 195 -2.22 -14.49 -10.04
CA ALA A 195 -2.09 -15.95 -10.12
C ALA A 195 -0.99 -16.45 -9.18
N ALA A 196 0.20 -15.86 -9.23
CA ALA A 196 1.33 -16.23 -8.37
C ALA A 196 1.04 -16.04 -6.88
N ALA A 197 0.36 -14.94 -6.51
CA ALA A 197 -0.02 -14.69 -5.13
C ALA A 197 -1.06 -15.67 -4.58
N ARG A 198 -1.83 -16.32 -5.44
CA ARG A 198 -2.77 -17.39 -5.03
C ARG A 198 -2.08 -18.73 -4.82
N ALA A 199 -1.00 -18.96 -5.55
CA ALA A 199 -0.25 -20.21 -5.49
C ALA A 199 0.79 -20.25 -4.36
N ALA A 200 1.25 -19.09 -3.89
CA ALA A 200 2.19 -18.94 -2.77
C ALA A 200 1.47 -18.94 -1.42
#